data_94180130dc7274ed51586fe27ffde40c
#
_entry.id   94180130dc7274ed51586fe27ffde40c
#
_cell.length_a   1.000
_cell.length_b   1.000
_cell.length_c   1.000
_cell.angle_alpha   90.00
_cell.angle_beta   90.00
_cell.angle_gamma   90.00
#
_symmetry.space_group_name_H-M   'P 1'
#
loop_
_entity.id
_entity.type
_entity.pdbx_description
1 polymer ?
#
loop_
_entity_poly.entity_id
_entity_poly.type
_entity_poly.pdbx_seq_one_letter_code
_entity_poly.pdbx_strand_id
1 'polypeptide(L)'
;FPDFCQRMMGADLNRRVVESLIKCGAFDSLGYKRSQLMEVYGQVLDGIAQQRRKNLEGQFDLFGGGGEDESSGIPELVLPNLPEYSRSQLMTMERETTGLYLTGHPMDEYREAARNAKAAPIGAILSDFAKEDGPETYRDEQRLSIAGIVASSKTKTTKNNTLMAYVTLEDDTGAMELLVFARVLGESGGYIKENAPVLATGRLSVRDEKAPQMLVDSIRPLGEAGTAVKERESGQKLYVKVATAQSPQFEKIKKIFLMFPGEQQAVFYFSDTRKRMGTPCVIHPALIRELGEMLGGENVVLK
;
A
#
# COMPACT_ATOMS: atom_id res chain seq x y z
N PHE A 1 26.01 16.42 8.08
CA PHE A 1 25.10 16.84 6.98
C PHE A 1 25.46 18.21 6.42
N PRO A 2 25.59 19.31 7.23
CA PRO A 2 25.99 20.60 6.68
C PRO A 2 27.37 20.61 6.00
N ASP A 3 28.37 19.91 6.56
CA ASP A 3 29.70 19.75 5.97
C ASP A 3 29.64 19.10 4.57
N PHE A 4 28.81 18.01 4.42
CA PHE A 4 28.56 17.40 3.12
C PHE A 4 27.98 18.41 2.14
N CYS A 5 26.93 19.14 2.54
CA CYS A 5 26.31 20.14 1.68
C CYS A 5 27.29 21.24 1.28
N GLN A 6 28.15 21.72 2.20
CA GLN A 6 29.13 22.76 1.94
C GLN A 6 30.20 22.31 0.94
N ARG A 7 30.73 21.08 1.10
CA ARG A 7 31.76 20.53 0.19
C ARG A 7 31.23 20.25 -1.20
N MET A 8 30.00 19.75 -1.28
CA MET A 8 29.38 19.36 -2.55
C MET A 8 28.69 20.54 -3.28
N MET A 9 28.48 21.68 -2.61
CA MET A 9 27.85 22.85 -3.24
C MET A 9 28.74 23.44 -4.33
N GLY A 10 28.20 23.53 -5.55
CA GLY A 10 28.93 23.96 -6.75
C GLY A 10 29.40 22.83 -7.66
N ALA A 11 29.41 21.60 -7.20
CA ALA A 11 29.26 20.41 -8.04
C ALA A 11 27.76 20.19 -8.28
N ASP A 12 27.32 19.17 -8.91
CA ASP A 12 25.91 18.93 -9.32
C ASP A 12 24.89 18.78 -8.15
N LEU A 13 25.18 19.37 -6.98
CA LEU A 13 24.30 19.32 -5.81
C LEU A 13 23.23 20.40 -5.94
N ASN A 14 21.98 19.94 -6.01
CA ASN A 14 20.80 20.80 -5.95
C ASN A 14 19.80 20.28 -4.90
N ARG A 15 18.74 21.04 -4.63
CA ARG A 15 17.73 20.68 -3.64
C ARG A 15 17.14 19.31 -3.87
N ARG A 16 16.87 18.92 -5.13
CA ARG A 16 16.29 17.62 -5.46
C ARG A 16 17.25 16.46 -5.15
N VAL A 17 18.54 16.64 -5.42
CA VAL A 17 19.55 15.63 -5.11
C VAL A 17 19.65 15.42 -3.62
N VAL A 18 19.70 16.51 -2.81
CA VAL A 18 19.75 16.39 -1.35
C VAL A 18 18.48 15.74 -0.79
N GLU A 19 17.32 16.13 -1.29
CA GLU A 19 16.05 15.52 -0.94
C GLU A 19 16.04 14.00 -1.24
N SER A 20 16.51 13.62 -2.42
CA SER A 20 16.61 12.20 -2.80
C SER A 20 17.59 11.42 -1.90
N LEU A 21 18.74 12.03 -1.56
CA LEU A 21 19.71 11.43 -0.64
C LEU A 21 19.13 11.25 0.78
N ILE A 22 18.34 12.20 1.26
CA ILE A 22 17.64 12.06 2.55
C ILE A 22 16.62 10.94 2.46
N LYS A 23 15.77 10.93 1.42
CA LYS A 23 14.71 9.94 1.22
C LYS A 23 15.25 8.53 1.12
N CYS A 24 16.38 8.31 0.46
CA CYS A 24 17.00 6.99 0.38
C CYS A 24 17.82 6.59 1.61
N GLY A 25 17.93 7.44 2.63
CA GLY A 25 18.65 7.12 3.86
C GLY A 25 20.17 7.27 3.80
N ALA A 26 20.71 7.99 2.82
CA ALA A 26 22.14 8.19 2.67
C ALA A 26 22.80 8.85 3.89
N PHE A 27 22.05 9.51 4.74
CA PHE A 27 22.52 10.21 5.94
C PHE A 27 22.14 9.50 7.26
N ASP A 28 21.52 8.33 7.21
CA ASP A 28 21.07 7.61 8.42
C ASP A 28 22.22 7.28 9.37
N SER A 29 23.43 6.99 8.81
CA SER A 29 24.64 6.72 9.59
C SER A 29 25.13 7.91 10.41
N LEU A 30 24.66 9.14 10.12
CA LEU A 30 24.98 10.35 10.87
C LEU A 30 24.14 10.51 12.15
N GLY A 31 23.16 9.61 12.38
CA GLY A 31 22.31 9.62 13.56
C GLY A 31 21.16 10.64 13.52
N TYR A 32 20.90 11.25 12.38
CA TYR A 32 19.78 12.15 12.15
C TYR A 32 18.56 11.38 11.67
N LYS A 33 17.37 11.84 12.07
CA LYS A 33 16.11 11.31 11.53
C LYS A 33 15.86 11.92 10.15
N ARG A 34 15.36 11.14 9.21
CA ARG A 34 15.01 11.64 7.87
C ARG A 34 13.97 12.75 7.93
N SER A 35 12.99 12.63 8.82
CA SER A 35 11.98 13.67 9.09
C SER A 35 12.59 15.02 9.49
N GLN A 36 13.62 15.00 10.34
CA GLN A 36 14.32 16.19 10.77
C GLN A 36 15.10 16.84 9.62
N LEU A 37 15.84 16.01 8.87
CA LEU A 37 16.61 16.51 7.73
C LEU A 37 15.72 17.06 6.62
N MET A 38 14.57 16.44 6.35
CA MET A 38 13.58 16.92 5.38
C MET A 38 13.03 18.30 5.72
N GLU A 39 12.93 18.64 7.01
CA GLU A 39 12.45 19.95 7.43
C GLU A 39 13.51 21.04 7.27
N VAL A 40 14.79 20.73 7.53
CA VAL A 40 15.85 21.74 7.63
C VAL A 40 16.75 21.86 6.39
N TYR A 41 16.79 20.86 5.50
CA TYR A 41 17.75 20.83 4.40
C TYR A 41 17.70 22.06 3.49
N GLY A 42 16.52 22.61 3.27
CA GLY A 42 16.33 23.82 2.47
C GLY A 42 17.02 25.02 3.09
N GLN A 43 16.85 25.21 4.40
CA GLN A 43 17.47 26.30 5.15
C GLN A 43 19.00 26.16 5.19
N VAL A 44 19.51 24.95 5.35
CA VAL A 44 20.95 24.64 5.32
C VAL A 44 21.56 25.05 3.97
N LEU A 45 20.92 24.62 2.87
CA LEU A 45 21.41 24.98 1.53
C LEU A 45 21.39 26.48 1.25
N ASP A 46 20.33 27.16 1.68
CA ASP A 46 20.23 28.62 1.53
C ASP A 46 21.30 29.35 2.36
N GLY A 47 21.54 28.91 3.59
CA GLY A 47 22.59 29.47 4.46
C GLY A 47 23.99 29.32 3.83
N ILE A 48 24.31 28.14 3.31
CA ILE A 48 25.58 27.88 2.63
C ILE A 48 25.71 28.73 1.35
N ALA A 49 24.64 28.87 0.57
CA ALA A 49 24.65 29.71 -0.63
C ALA A 49 24.89 31.20 -0.31
N GLN A 50 24.27 31.71 0.76
CA GLN A 50 24.47 33.07 1.23
C GLN A 50 25.91 33.30 1.72
N GLN A 51 26.46 32.36 2.50
CA GLN A 51 27.83 32.44 2.99
C GLN A 51 28.85 32.47 1.84
N ARG A 52 28.66 31.65 0.81
CA ARG A 52 29.51 31.67 -0.39
C ARG A 52 29.46 33.01 -1.13
N ARG A 53 28.26 33.59 -1.27
CA ARG A 53 28.13 34.94 -1.90
C ARG A 53 28.88 36.00 -1.11
N LYS A 54 28.74 36.03 0.21
CA LYS A 54 29.48 36.96 1.09
C LYS A 54 30.98 36.78 0.97
N ASN A 55 31.47 35.55 0.93
CA ASN A 55 32.90 35.26 0.79
C ASN A 55 33.44 35.67 -0.60
N LEU A 56 32.65 35.56 -1.66
CA LEU A 56 33.02 36.05 -3.00
C LEU A 56 33.00 37.57 -3.06
N GLU A 57 32.01 38.22 -2.46
CA GLU A 57 31.95 39.68 -2.34
C GLU A 57 33.07 40.24 -1.45
N GLY A 58 33.43 39.55 -0.36
CA GLY A 58 34.55 39.93 0.53
C GLY A 58 35.95 39.81 -0.11
N GLN A 59 36.11 39.01 -1.17
CA GLN A 59 37.38 38.96 -1.92
C GLN A 59 37.65 40.22 -2.73
N PHE A 60 36.66 41.09 -2.95
CA PHE A 60 36.84 42.38 -3.58
C PHE A 60 37.23 43.47 -2.58
N ASP A 61 37.15 43.24 -1.27
CA ASP A 61 37.47 44.21 -0.22
C ASP A 61 38.88 43.98 0.37
N LEU A 62 39.85 43.70 -0.49
CA LEU A 62 41.26 43.49 -0.13
C LEU A 62 41.94 44.79 0.44
N PHE A 63 41.23 45.91 0.47
CA PHE A 63 41.74 47.23 0.97
C PHE A 63 40.93 47.82 2.13
N GLY A 64 39.96 47.14 2.67
CA GLY A 64 39.11 47.60 3.78
C GLY A 64 39.34 46.82 5.07
N GLY A 65 40.28 47.27 5.87
CA GLY A 65 40.41 47.15 7.31
C GLY A 65 39.94 45.89 8.06
N GLY A 66 40.91 45.27 8.72
CA GLY A 66 40.84 44.15 9.62
C GLY A 66 39.62 44.05 10.54
N GLY A 67 39.12 42.85 10.63
CA GLY A 67 38.24 42.34 11.64
C GLY A 67 38.43 40.80 11.68
N GLU A 68 39.27 40.37 12.61
CA GLU A 68 39.44 39.00 12.99
C GLU A 68 38.13 38.48 13.59
N ASP A 69 37.34 37.82 12.79
CA ASP A 69 36.39 36.80 13.23
C ASP A 69 36.12 35.82 12.06
N GLU A 70 37.17 35.08 11.67
CA GLU A 70 37.05 33.89 10.88
C GLU A 70 36.47 32.77 11.76
N SER A 71 35.24 32.90 12.16
CA SER A 71 34.48 31.69 12.40
C SER A 71 34.01 31.15 11.02
N SER A 72 34.90 30.34 10.42
CA SER A 72 34.52 29.43 9.32
C SER A 72 33.44 28.46 9.81
N GLY A 73 32.37 29.02 10.39
CA GLY A 73 31.32 28.25 11.05
C GLY A 73 30.42 27.64 9.99
N ILE A 74 30.60 26.35 9.79
CA ILE A 74 29.50 25.50 9.27
C ILE A 74 28.24 25.93 10.04
N PRO A 75 27.12 26.29 9.36
CA PRO A 75 25.90 26.68 10.04
C PRO A 75 25.54 25.62 11.08
N GLU A 76 25.33 26.00 12.33
CA GLU A 76 24.94 25.09 13.38
C GLU A 76 23.60 24.47 12.98
N LEU A 77 23.57 23.12 12.90
CA LEU A 77 22.38 22.39 12.49
C LEU A 77 21.42 22.31 13.67
N VAL A 78 20.47 23.24 13.73
CA VAL A 78 19.38 23.18 14.69
C VAL A 78 18.29 22.24 14.17
N LEU A 79 18.19 21.07 14.78
CA LEU A 79 17.19 20.07 14.39
C LEU A 79 15.90 20.22 15.19
N PRO A 80 14.73 20.22 14.53
CA PRO A 80 13.45 20.19 15.20
C PRO A 80 13.26 18.85 15.95
N ASN A 81 12.52 18.87 17.06
CA ASN A 81 12.18 17.65 17.77
C ASN A 81 10.98 16.95 17.10
N LEU A 82 11.25 16.24 16.00
CA LEU A 82 10.25 15.52 15.23
C LEU A 82 10.38 13.99 15.45
N PRO A 83 9.26 13.26 15.48
CA PRO A 83 9.30 11.81 15.39
C PRO A 83 9.80 11.39 13.99
N GLU A 84 10.45 10.24 13.90
CA GLU A 84 10.79 9.68 12.59
C GLU A 84 9.53 9.26 11.83
N TYR A 85 9.64 9.22 10.50
CA TYR A 85 8.62 8.64 9.64
C TYR A 85 8.33 7.19 10.04
N SER A 86 7.10 6.75 9.83
CA SER A 86 6.76 5.33 10.01
C SER A 86 7.59 4.45 9.08
N ARG A 87 7.82 3.19 9.46
CA ARG A 87 8.56 2.23 8.63
C ARG A 87 8.00 2.13 7.21
N SER A 88 6.69 2.14 7.07
CA SER A 88 6.01 2.12 5.76
C SER A 88 6.34 3.37 4.92
N GLN A 89 6.37 4.57 5.54
CA GLN A 89 6.74 5.80 4.85
C GLN A 89 8.21 5.79 4.41
N LEU A 90 9.13 5.31 5.27
CA LEU A 90 10.55 5.19 4.93
C LEU A 90 10.74 4.27 3.73
N MET A 91 10.13 3.09 3.74
CA MET A 91 10.18 2.14 2.62
C MET A 91 9.59 2.72 1.33
N THR A 92 8.49 3.49 1.42
CA THR A 92 7.90 4.17 0.25
C THR A 92 8.87 5.21 -0.32
N MET A 93 9.50 6.02 0.51
CA MET A 93 10.50 7.00 0.09
C MET A 93 11.71 6.35 -0.59
N GLU A 94 12.20 5.24 -0.04
CA GLU A 94 13.30 4.46 -0.63
C GLU A 94 12.91 3.92 -2.01
N ARG A 95 11.75 3.31 -2.12
CA ARG A 95 11.23 2.75 -3.37
C ARG A 95 11.04 3.81 -4.45
N GLU A 96 10.45 4.95 -4.10
CA GLU A 96 10.25 6.07 -5.03
C GLU A 96 11.56 6.66 -5.53
N THR A 97 12.61 6.66 -4.69
CA THR A 97 13.88 7.30 -4.99
C THR A 97 14.87 6.37 -5.69
N THR A 98 14.98 5.12 -5.23
CA THR A 98 16.00 4.17 -5.67
C THR A 98 15.42 3.01 -6.51
N GLY A 99 14.10 2.82 -6.48
CA GLY A 99 13.43 1.64 -7.02
C GLY A 99 13.53 0.40 -6.12
N LEU A 100 14.19 0.49 -4.96
CA LEU A 100 14.46 -0.62 -4.05
C LEU A 100 13.99 -0.30 -2.63
N TYR A 101 13.76 -1.33 -1.83
CA TYR A 101 13.58 -1.23 -0.40
C TYR A 101 14.92 -1.48 0.29
N LEU A 102 15.42 -0.55 1.08
CA LEU A 102 16.74 -0.61 1.72
C LEU A 102 16.67 -0.96 3.21
N THR A 103 15.68 -0.43 3.94
CA THR A 103 15.54 -0.66 5.39
C THR A 103 14.72 -1.89 5.74
N GLY A 104 14.14 -2.57 4.75
CA GLY A 104 13.34 -3.78 4.93
C GLY A 104 12.39 -3.97 3.76
N HIS A 105 11.58 -5.02 3.81
CA HIS A 105 10.55 -5.26 2.79
C HIS A 105 9.14 -5.13 3.40
N PRO A 106 8.16 -4.55 2.69
CA PRO A 106 6.80 -4.44 3.21
C PRO A 106 6.18 -5.79 3.61
N MET A 107 6.63 -6.88 2.98
CA MET A 107 6.23 -8.25 3.33
C MET A 107 6.76 -8.74 4.68
N ASP A 108 7.71 -8.04 5.33
CA ASP A 108 8.26 -8.46 6.62
C ASP A 108 7.18 -8.61 7.69
N GLU A 109 6.21 -7.72 7.70
CA GLU A 109 5.08 -7.73 8.64
C GLU A 109 4.07 -8.85 8.34
N TYR A 110 4.05 -9.36 7.10
CA TYR A 110 3.09 -10.35 6.60
C TYR A 110 3.69 -11.75 6.42
N ARG A 111 4.98 -11.97 6.76
CA ARG A 111 5.66 -13.27 6.58
C ARG A 111 4.95 -14.42 7.27
N GLU A 112 4.45 -14.19 8.48
CA GLU A 112 3.74 -15.21 9.24
C GLU A 112 2.40 -15.53 8.59
N ALA A 113 1.65 -14.52 8.16
CA ALA A 113 0.39 -14.69 7.44
C ALA A 113 0.57 -15.44 6.12
N ALA A 114 1.65 -15.13 5.36
CA ALA A 114 2.00 -15.82 4.12
C ALA A 114 2.33 -17.31 4.36
N ARG A 115 3.12 -17.61 5.41
CA ARG A 115 3.44 -19.00 5.82
C ARG A 115 2.19 -19.78 6.23
N ASN A 116 1.32 -19.17 7.03
CA ASN A 116 0.07 -19.79 7.47
C ASN A 116 -0.87 -20.07 6.30
N ALA A 117 -0.86 -19.21 5.28
CA ALA A 117 -1.59 -19.40 4.04
C ALA A 117 -0.91 -20.42 3.08
N LYS A 118 0.24 -20.97 3.45
CA LYS A 118 1.08 -21.86 2.62
C LYS A 118 1.38 -21.26 1.24
N ALA A 119 1.63 -19.95 1.21
CA ALA A 119 2.00 -19.26 0.00
C ALA A 119 3.38 -19.71 -0.46
N ALA A 120 3.52 -19.99 -1.76
CA ALA A 120 4.81 -20.31 -2.37
C ALA A 120 5.62 -19.01 -2.58
N PRO A 121 6.93 -19.00 -2.28
CA PRO A 121 7.80 -17.86 -2.58
C PRO A 121 7.89 -17.63 -4.09
N ILE A 122 7.72 -16.38 -4.53
CA ILE A 122 7.74 -16.04 -5.95
C ILE A 122 9.09 -16.36 -6.58
N GLY A 123 10.20 -16.02 -5.90
CA GLY A 123 11.54 -16.30 -6.39
C GLY A 123 11.84 -17.79 -6.54
N ALA A 124 11.26 -18.65 -5.70
CA ALA A 124 11.41 -20.09 -5.83
C ALA A 124 10.74 -20.61 -7.11
N ILE A 125 9.56 -20.08 -7.44
CA ILE A 125 8.87 -20.42 -8.68
C ILE A 125 9.69 -19.96 -9.89
N LEU A 126 10.11 -18.69 -9.90
CA LEU A 126 10.89 -18.11 -11.01
C LEU A 126 12.20 -18.86 -11.22
N SER A 127 12.92 -19.17 -10.15
CA SER A 127 14.21 -19.88 -10.22
C SER A 127 14.06 -21.32 -10.72
N ASP A 128 12.95 -21.99 -10.40
CA ASP A 128 12.71 -23.36 -10.85
C ASP A 128 12.44 -23.40 -12.36
N PHE A 129 11.66 -22.44 -12.88
CA PHE A 129 11.42 -22.33 -14.33
C PHE A 129 12.61 -21.76 -15.12
N ALA A 130 13.60 -21.18 -14.45
CA ALA A 130 14.82 -20.67 -15.10
C ALA A 130 15.91 -21.73 -15.26
N LYS A 131 15.73 -22.97 -14.76
CA LYS A 131 16.68 -24.06 -14.89
C LYS A 131 16.78 -24.52 -16.34
N GLU A 132 17.98 -24.81 -16.80
CA GLU A 132 18.26 -25.29 -18.17
C GLU A 132 17.57 -26.62 -18.47
N ASP A 133 17.47 -27.51 -17.48
CA ASP A 133 16.83 -28.83 -17.59
C ASP A 133 15.31 -28.77 -17.38
N GLY A 134 14.73 -27.56 -17.23
CA GLY A 134 13.34 -27.33 -16.93
C GLY A 134 12.97 -27.40 -15.44
N PRO A 135 11.72 -27.07 -15.10
CA PRO A 135 11.28 -27.01 -13.71
C PRO A 135 11.16 -28.40 -13.09
N GLU A 136 11.63 -28.56 -11.85
CA GLU A 136 11.58 -29.80 -11.07
C GLU A 136 10.43 -29.81 -10.04
N THR A 137 10.14 -28.66 -9.44
CA THR A 137 9.21 -28.51 -8.31
C THR A 137 7.86 -28.00 -8.74
N TYR A 138 7.84 -27.02 -9.64
CA TYR A 138 6.64 -26.37 -10.12
C TYR A 138 6.32 -26.81 -11.54
N ARG A 139 5.05 -26.74 -11.93
CA ARG A 139 4.58 -27.16 -13.27
C ARG A 139 3.63 -26.14 -13.86
N ASP A 140 3.58 -26.08 -15.19
CA ASP A 140 2.53 -25.36 -15.89
C ASP A 140 1.13 -25.87 -15.45
N GLU A 141 0.13 -25.01 -15.40
CA GLU A 141 -1.22 -25.25 -14.91
C GLU A 141 -1.31 -25.69 -13.43
N GLN A 142 -0.20 -25.71 -12.69
CA GLN A 142 -0.21 -26.03 -11.26
C GLN A 142 -0.97 -24.97 -10.47
N ARG A 143 -1.91 -25.43 -9.64
CA ARG A 143 -2.65 -24.55 -8.73
C ARG A 143 -1.89 -24.34 -7.44
N LEU A 144 -1.68 -23.08 -7.07
CA LEU A 144 -0.98 -22.69 -5.85
C LEU A 144 -1.43 -21.29 -5.37
N SER A 145 -0.96 -20.89 -4.21
CA SER A 145 -1.14 -19.55 -3.69
C SER A 145 0.20 -18.84 -3.57
N ILE A 146 0.24 -17.57 -3.89
CA ILE A 146 1.38 -16.66 -3.64
C ILE A 146 0.90 -15.47 -2.84
N ALA A 147 1.77 -14.93 -2.00
CA ALA A 147 1.50 -13.76 -1.18
C ALA A 147 2.51 -12.66 -1.51
N GLY A 148 2.06 -11.42 -1.56
CA GLY A 148 2.94 -10.32 -1.88
C GLY A 148 2.26 -8.96 -1.75
N ILE A 149 3.02 -7.93 -2.07
CA ILE A 149 2.56 -6.55 -2.18
C ILE A 149 2.24 -6.27 -3.65
N VAL A 150 1.15 -5.60 -3.92
CA VAL A 150 0.81 -5.13 -5.27
C VAL A 150 1.77 -4.00 -5.65
N ALA A 151 2.75 -4.29 -6.51
CA ALA A 151 3.72 -3.30 -6.98
C ALA A 151 3.13 -2.39 -8.07
N SER A 152 2.30 -2.94 -8.94
CA SER A 152 1.57 -2.17 -9.96
C SER A 152 0.32 -2.89 -10.43
N SER A 153 -0.64 -2.13 -10.95
CA SER A 153 -1.85 -2.67 -11.57
C SER A 153 -2.21 -1.88 -12.82
N LYS A 154 -2.44 -2.58 -13.93
CA LYS A 154 -2.84 -2.00 -15.20
C LYS A 154 -4.07 -2.71 -15.73
N THR A 155 -5.17 -1.99 -15.90
CA THR A 155 -6.39 -2.53 -16.50
C THR A 155 -6.33 -2.46 -18.02
N LYS A 156 -6.86 -3.47 -18.69
CA LYS A 156 -6.97 -3.54 -20.15
C LYS A 156 -8.33 -4.14 -20.55
N THR A 157 -8.90 -3.59 -21.59
CA THR A 157 -10.09 -4.18 -22.21
C THR A 157 -9.69 -5.30 -23.17
N THR A 158 -10.27 -6.47 -23.03
CA THR A 158 -10.04 -7.62 -23.93
C THR A 158 -10.77 -7.42 -25.25
N LYS A 159 -10.45 -8.26 -26.26
CA LYS A 159 -11.17 -8.28 -27.55
C LYS A 159 -12.69 -8.49 -27.41
N ASN A 160 -13.11 -9.15 -26.35
CA ASN A 160 -14.53 -9.41 -26.04
C ASN A 160 -15.18 -8.29 -25.20
N ASN A 161 -14.58 -7.09 -25.16
CA ASN A 161 -15.05 -5.93 -24.40
C ASN A 161 -15.24 -6.20 -22.89
N THR A 162 -14.47 -7.12 -22.31
CA THR A 162 -14.43 -7.40 -20.88
C THR A 162 -13.16 -6.80 -20.27
N LEU A 163 -13.24 -6.27 -19.06
CA LEU A 163 -12.07 -5.75 -18.33
C LEU A 163 -11.23 -6.90 -17.77
N MET A 164 -9.93 -6.77 -17.86
CA MET A 164 -8.95 -7.59 -17.14
C MET A 164 -7.85 -6.69 -16.57
N ALA A 165 -7.14 -7.17 -15.57
CA ALA A 165 -5.99 -6.47 -15.02
C ALA A 165 -4.73 -7.33 -15.10
N TYR A 166 -3.61 -6.66 -15.41
CA TYR A 166 -2.26 -7.14 -15.21
C TYR A 166 -1.78 -6.56 -13.89
N VAL A 167 -1.47 -7.40 -12.93
CA VAL A 167 -1.05 -7.00 -11.58
C VAL A 167 0.33 -7.56 -11.35
N THR A 168 1.31 -6.71 -11.05
CA THR A 168 2.61 -7.16 -10.58
C THR A 168 2.55 -7.34 -9.08
N LEU A 169 2.73 -8.58 -8.63
CA LEU A 169 2.84 -8.94 -7.22
C LEU A 169 4.31 -9.18 -6.87
N GLU A 170 4.77 -8.59 -5.79
CA GLU A 170 6.17 -8.66 -5.34
C GLU A 170 6.23 -9.18 -3.89
N ASP A 171 7.10 -10.13 -3.64
CA ASP A 171 7.50 -10.56 -2.31
C ASP A 171 8.99 -10.26 -2.07
N ASP A 172 9.55 -10.69 -0.93
CA ASP A 172 10.97 -10.51 -0.60
C ASP A 172 11.92 -11.36 -1.46
N THR A 173 11.40 -12.21 -2.33
CA THR A 173 12.17 -13.14 -3.17
C THR A 173 12.08 -12.83 -4.66
N GLY A 174 11.05 -12.10 -5.11
CA GLY A 174 10.89 -11.78 -6.52
C GLY A 174 9.56 -11.11 -6.84
N ALA A 175 9.29 -10.91 -8.13
CA ALA A 175 8.05 -10.34 -8.64
C ALA A 175 7.46 -11.19 -9.75
N MET A 176 6.13 -11.34 -9.76
CA MET A 176 5.40 -12.13 -10.76
C MET A 176 4.20 -11.35 -11.29
N GLU A 177 3.94 -11.50 -12.58
CA GLU A 177 2.75 -10.93 -13.21
C GLU A 177 1.52 -11.85 -13.01
N LEU A 178 0.43 -11.25 -12.54
CA LEU A 178 -0.86 -11.88 -12.33
C LEU A 178 -1.83 -11.44 -13.42
N LEU A 179 -2.53 -12.38 -14.02
CA LEU A 179 -3.61 -12.13 -14.97
C LEU A 179 -4.95 -12.26 -14.23
N VAL A 180 -5.59 -11.12 -13.99
CA VAL A 180 -6.87 -11.03 -13.25
C VAL A 180 -7.99 -10.77 -14.24
N PHE A 181 -8.81 -11.78 -14.50
CA PHE A 181 -9.93 -11.67 -15.42
C PHE A 181 -11.15 -10.99 -14.79
N ALA A 182 -12.10 -10.59 -15.64
CA ALA A 182 -13.25 -9.77 -15.28
C ALA A 182 -14.03 -10.27 -14.05
N ARG A 183 -14.24 -11.59 -13.90
CA ARG A 183 -14.95 -12.16 -12.76
C ARG A 183 -14.22 -11.85 -11.45
N VAL A 184 -12.93 -12.19 -11.38
CA VAL A 184 -12.11 -11.98 -10.18
C VAL A 184 -11.90 -10.48 -9.92
N LEU A 185 -11.75 -9.69 -10.99
CA LEU A 185 -11.62 -8.24 -10.89
C LEU A 185 -12.89 -7.61 -10.30
N GLY A 186 -14.07 -8.11 -10.67
CA GLY A 186 -15.35 -7.66 -10.10
C GLY A 186 -15.53 -8.03 -8.62
N GLU A 187 -15.09 -9.24 -8.24
CA GLU A 187 -15.21 -9.74 -6.86
C GLU A 187 -14.14 -9.16 -5.92
N SER A 188 -12.91 -8.98 -6.41
CA SER A 188 -11.72 -8.69 -5.60
C SER A 188 -10.98 -7.40 -5.99
N GLY A 189 -11.48 -6.65 -6.98
CA GLY A 189 -10.79 -5.45 -7.50
C GLY A 189 -10.52 -4.38 -6.45
N GLY A 190 -11.32 -4.31 -5.40
CA GLY A 190 -11.12 -3.39 -4.27
C GLY A 190 -9.83 -3.64 -3.48
N TYR A 191 -9.26 -4.84 -3.56
CA TYR A 191 -8.01 -5.22 -2.89
C TYR A 191 -6.77 -4.98 -3.77
N ILE A 192 -6.94 -4.77 -5.08
CA ILE A 192 -5.86 -4.56 -6.03
C ILE A 192 -5.47 -3.08 -6.05
N LYS A 193 -4.82 -2.64 -4.99
CA LYS A 193 -4.28 -1.28 -4.85
C LYS A 193 -2.78 -1.35 -4.66
N GLU A 194 -2.05 -0.39 -5.22
CA GLU A 194 -0.60 -0.30 -5.02
C GLU A 194 -0.26 -0.28 -3.53
N ASN A 195 0.78 -0.99 -3.18
CA ASN A 195 1.25 -1.24 -1.80
C ASN A 195 0.29 -2.07 -0.92
N ALA A 196 -0.78 -2.64 -1.45
CA ALA A 196 -1.67 -3.51 -0.69
C ALA A 196 -1.09 -4.93 -0.55
N PRO A 197 -1.04 -5.51 0.67
CA PRO A 197 -0.67 -6.90 0.90
C PRO A 197 -1.83 -7.82 0.52
N VAL A 198 -1.59 -8.75 -0.41
CA VAL A 198 -2.62 -9.66 -0.89
C VAL A 198 -2.12 -11.11 -0.96
N LEU A 199 -3.06 -12.05 -0.84
CA LEU A 199 -2.89 -13.45 -1.16
C LEU A 199 -3.65 -13.73 -2.46
N ALA A 200 -2.92 -14.13 -3.49
CA ALA A 200 -3.48 -14.55 -4.76
C ALA A 200 -3.43 -16.08 -4.86
N THR A 201 -4.55 -16.69 -5.25
CA THR A 201 -4.64 -18.12 -5.55
C THR A 201 -5.02 -18.28 -7.00
N GLY A 202 -4.33 -19.18 -7.71
CA GLY A 202 -4.54 -19.36 -9.12
C GLY A 202 -3.72 -20.50 -9.68
N ARG A 203 -3.56 -20.51 -11.01
CA ARG A 203 -2.76 -21.47 -11.75
C ARG A 203 -1.58 -20.79 -12.41
N LEU A 204 -0.42 -21.44 -12.35
CA LEU A 204 0.74 -21.01 -13.13
C LEU A 204 0.43 -21.10 -14.63
N SER A 205 0.96 -20.20 -15.39
CA SER A 205 0.87 -20.22 -16.86
C SER A 205 2.22 -19.85 -17.44
N VAL A 206 2.79 -20.78 -18.17
CA VAL A 206 4.08 -20.60 -18.86
C VAL A 206 3.80 -20.61 -20.35
N ARG A 207 4.16 -19.54 -21.04
CA ARG A 207 3.99 -19.40 -22.49
C ARG A 207 5.33 -19.05 -23.10
N ASP A 208 5.70 -19.84 -24.10
CA ASP A 208 6.82 -19.59 -25.03
C ASP A 208 7.91 -18.62 -24.51
N GLU A 209 8.95 -19.15 -23.87
CA GLU A 209 10.16 -18.41 -23.43
C GLU A 209 9.93 -17.18 -22.51
N LYS A 210 8.71 -17.02 -21.98
CA LYS A 210 8.40 -15.95 -21.04
C LYS A 210 8.46 -16.44 -19.59
N ALA A 211 8.77 -15.50 -18.70
CA ALA A 211 8.66 -15.77 -17.26
C ALA A 211 7.25 -16.28 -16.90
N PRO A 212 7.15 -17.23 -15.94
CA PRO A 212 5.87 -17.74 -15.50
C PRO A 212 4.97 -16.62 -14.97
N GLN A 213 3.70 -16.68 -15.33
CA GLN A 213 2.63 -15.80 -14.89
C GLN A 213 1.61 -16.61 -14.10
N MET A 214 0.73 -15.96 -13.33
CA MET A 214 -0.36 -16.64 -12.66
C MET A 214 -1.71 -16.20 -13.22
N LEU A 215 -2.52 -17.16 -13.65
CA LEU A 215 -3.94 -16.96 -13.94
C LEU A 215 -4.71 -17.01 -12.61
N VAL A 216 -5.22 -15.87 -12.17
CA VAL A 216 -5.80 -15.73 -10.83
C VAL A 216 -7.23 -16.23 -10.77
N ASP A 217 -7.51 -17.10 -9.80
CA ASP A 217 -8.85 -17.58 -9.45
C ASP A 217 -9.49 -16.73 -8.34
N SER A 218 -8.69 -16.24 -7.39
CA SER A 218 -9.14 -15.36 -6.29
C SER A 218 -8.00 -14.50 -5.72
N ILE A 219 -8.35 -13.31 -5.23
CA ILE A 219 -7.45 -12.41 -4.49
C ILE A 219 -8.15 -12.01 -3.19
N ARG A 220 -7.40 -12.00 -2.09
CA ARG A 220 -7.88 -11.55 -0.77
C ARG A 220 -6.78 -10.80 -0.02
N PRO A 221 -7.12 -9.93 0.94
CA PRO A 221 -6.14 -9.28 1.79
C PRO A 221 -5.31 -10.29 2.58
N LEU A 222 -3.99 -10.07 2.67
CA LEU A 222 -3.10 -11.01 3.34
C LEU A 222 -3.20 -10.91 4.87
N GLY A 223 -3.45 -9.73 5.44
CA GLY A 223 -3.61 -9.52 6.88
C GLY A 223 -4.81 -10.25 7.48
N GLU A 224 -5.84 -10.50 6.68
CA GLU A 224 -7.03 -11.24 7.08
C GLU A 224 -6.85 -12.77 7.00
N ALA A 225 -5.77 -13.26 6.38
CA ALA A 225 -5.51 -14.70 6.24
C ALA A 225 -5.19 -15.40 7.58
N GLY A 226 -4.70 -14.66 8.59
CA GLY A 226 -4.51 -15.16 9.97
C GLY A 226 -5.79 -15.15 10.81
N THR A 227 -6.73 -14.28 10.46
CA THR A 227 -8.05 -14.16 11.13
C THR A 227 -9.15 -14.90 10.38
N ALA A 228 -8.98 -15.23 9.09
CA ALA A 228 -9.99 -15.91 8.28
C ALA A 228 -10.32 -17.37 8.74
N VAL A 229 -9.54 -17.94 9.67
CA VAL A 229 -9.92 -19.17 10.36
C VAL A 229 -10.83 -18.88 11.57
N LYS A 230 -10.89 -17.63 12.04
CA LYS A 230 -11.79 -17.22 13.14
C LYS A 230 -12.98 -16.36 12.70
N GLU A 231 -12.94 -15.72 11.52
CA GLU A 231 -14.07 -14.92 11.02
C GLU A 231 -15.13 -15.71 10.25
N ARG A 232 -15.03 -17.03 10.21
CA ARG A 232 -16.19 -17.86 9.85
C ARG A 232 -17.26 -17.93 10.96
N GLU A 233 -17.04 -17.27 12.10
CA GLU A 233 -17.95 -17.22 13.25
C GLU A 233 -17.97 -15.87 13.98
N SER A 234 -17.80 -14.74 13.37
CA SER A 234 -18.47 -13.55 13.87
C SER A 234 -19.76 -13.38 13.09
N GLY A 235 -20.71 -14.21 13.45
CA GLY A 235 -22.09 -14.16 12.94
C GLY A 235 -22.83 -12.90 13.38
N GLN A 236 -22.19 -11.74 13.30
CA GLN A 236 -22.88 -10.47 13.46
C GLN A 236 -23.87 -10.34 12.32
N LYS A 237 -25.14 -10.48 12.67
CA LYS A 237 -26.24 -10.26 11.75
C LYS A 237 -26.88 -8.91 12.04
N LEU A 238 -27.12 -8.14 11.00
CA LEU A 238 -27.86 -6.91 11.12
C LEU A 238 -29.36 -7.21 11.12
N TYR A 239 -30.01 -7.00 12.23
CA TYR A 239 -31.48 -7.16 12.34
C TYR A 239 -32.14 -5.83 12.08
N VAL A 240 -33.06 -5.78 11.11
CA VAL A 240 -33.78 -4.58 10.72
C VAL A 240 -35.27 -4.87 10.82
N LYS A 241 -35.95 -4.17 11.73
CA LYS A 241 -37.40 -4.30 11.91
C LYS A 241 -38.12 -3.31 11.01
N VAL A 242 -39.05 -3.84 10.19
CA VAL A 242 -39.84 -3.08 9.23
C VAL A 242 -41.33 -3.38 9.44
N ALA A 243 -42.20 -2.39 9.26
CA ALA A 243 -43.62 -2.57 9.49
C ALA A 243 -44.23 -3.62 8.53
N THR A 244 -44.03 -3.45 7.23
CA THR A 244 -44.53 -4.37 6.19
C THR A 244 -43.59 -4.42 4.97
N ALA A 245 -43.59 -5.54 4.28
CA ALA A 245 -42.83 -5.73 3.04
C ALA A 245 -43.32 -4.89 1.86
N GLN A 246 -44.54 -4.38 1.92
CA GLN A 246 -45.17 -3.60 0.84
C GLN A 246 -45.04 -2.09 1.08
N SER A 247 -44.31 -1.67 2.12
CA SER A 247 -44.20 -0.22 2.41
C SER A 247 -43.24 0.49 1.44
N PRO A 248 -43.53 1.75 1.09
CA PRO A 248 -42.60 2.59 0.32
C PRO A 248 -41.23 2.75 1.00
N GLN A 249 -41.19 2.64 2.33
CA GLN A 249 -39.94 2.62 3.10
C GLN A 249 -39.09 1.39 2.80
N PHE A 250 -39.72 0.21 2.71
CA PHE A 250 -38.97 -1.04 2.42
C PHE A 250 -38.35 -1.00 1.01
N GLU A 251 -39.01 -0.42 0.03
CA GLU A 251 -38.45 -0.21 -1.31
C GLU A 251 -37.20 0.70 -1.28
N LYS A 252 -37.21 1.75 -0.45
CA LYS A 252 -36.02 2.60 -0.25
C LYS A 252 -34.90 1.83 0.43
N ILE A 253 -35.21 1.04 1.45
CA ILE A 253 -34.25 0.20 2.16
C ILE A 253 -33.57 -0.80 1.20
N LYS A 254 -34.32 -1.45 0.33
CA LYS A 254 -33.76 -2.34 -0.71
C LYS A 254 -32.73 -1.62 -1.59
N LYS A 255 -33.02 -0.37 -2.00
CA LYS A 255 -32.10 0.43 -2.81
C LYS A 255 -30.81 0.76 -2.05
N ILE A 256 -30.91 1.07 -0.75
CA ILE A 256 -29.76 1.30 0.10
C ILE A 256 -28.90 0.03 0.19
N PHE A 257 -29.51 -1.14 0.39
CA PHE A 257 -28.76 -2.41 0.44
C PHE A 257 -28.04 -2.73 -0.87
N LEU A 258 -28.53 -2.30 -2.03
CA LEU A 258 -27.82 -2.44 -3.30
C LEU A 258 -26.53 -1.60 -3.36
N MET A 259 -26.40 -0.57 -2.51
CA MET A 259 -25.18 0.24 -2.41
C MET A 259 -24.12 -0.38 -1.49
N PHE A 260 -24.49 -1.44 -0.72
CA PHE A 260 -23.62 -2.13 0.22
C PHE A 260 -23.58 -3.65 -0.07
N PRO A 261 -23.17 -4.08 -1.26
CA PRO A 261 -23.10 -5.51 -1.61
C PRO A 261 -22.02 -6.23 -0.79
N GLY A 262 -22.33 -7.44 -0.29
CA GLY A 262 -21.38 -8.24 0.49
C GLY A 262 -21.93 -9.58 0.92
N GLU A 263 -21.15 -10.33 1.71
CA GLU A 263 -21.46 -11.70 2.13
C GLU A 263 -22.07 -11.81 3.54
N GLN A 264 -22.04 -10.72 4.33
CA GLN A 264 -22.66 -10.70 5.66
C GLN A 264 -24.19 -10.68 5.51
N GLN A 265 -24.91 -11.15 6.53
CA GLN A 265 -26.37 -11.25 6.46
C GLN A 265 -27.06 -10.15 7.24
N ALA A 266 -27.94 -9.41 6.56
CA ALA A 266 -29.01 -8.67 7.22
C ALA A 266 -30.31 -9.49 7.23
N VAL A 267 -31.03 -9.40 8.32
CA VAL A 267 -32.30 -10.09 8.52
C VAL A 267 -33.40 -9.06 8.75
N PHE A 268 -34.28 -8.90 7.77
CA PHE A 268 -35.49 -8.10 7.92
C PHE A 268 -36.54 -8.86 8.72
N TYR A 269 -37.13 -8.21 9.70
CA TYR A 269 -38.27 -8.72 10.44
C TYR A 269 -39.48 -7.85 10.15
N PHE A 270 -40.51 -8.41 9.53
CA PHE A 270 -41.75 -7.73 9.21
C PHE A 270 -42.76 -7.88 10.36
N SER A 271 -43.20 -6.74 10.94
CA SER A 271 -44.06 -6.74 12.11
C SER A 271 -45.48 -7.22 11.83
N ASP A 272 -45.98 -7.01 10.61
CA ASP A 272 -47.33 -7.40 10.17
C ASP A 272 -47.49 -8.91 9.99
N THR A 273 -46.54 -9.53 9.30
CA THR A 273 -46.58 -10.95 8.93
C THR A 273 -45.74 -11.83 9.86
N ARG A 274 -44.94 -11.24 10.78
CA ARG A 274 -43.94 -11.91 11.64
C ARG A 274 -42.93 -12.76 10.87
N LYS A 275 -42.80 -12.52 9.55
CA LYS A 275 -41.86 -13.23 8.69
C LYS A 275 -40.47 -12.59 8.75
N ARG A 276 -39.47 -13.42 8.47
CA ARG A 276 -38.08 -12.99 8.36
C ARG A 276 -37.60 -13.17 6.92
N MET A 277 -36.81 -12.25 6.43
CA MET A 277 -36.17 -12.32 5.11
C MET A 277 -34.69 -11.96 5.26
N GLY A 278 -33.82 -12.83 4.82
CA GLY A 278 -32.36 -12.56 4.78
C GLY A 278 -31.97 -11.86 3.47
N THR A 279 -31.02 -10.95 3.55
CA THR A 279 -30.38 -10.33 2.39
C THR A 279 -28.89 -10.25 2.61
N PRO A 280 -28.05 -10.54 1.61
CA PRO A 280 -26.61 -10.36 1.72
C PRO A 280 -26.25 -8.88 1.68
N CYS A 281 -25.28 -8.44 2.50
CA CYS A 281 -24.79 -7.07 2.53
C CYS A 281 -23.41 -6.98 3.17
N VAL A 282 -22.77 -5.82 3.08
CA VAL A 282 -21.67 -5.41 3.97
C VAL A 282 -22.25 -4.61 5.13
N ILE A 283 -22.02 -5.06 6.36
CA ILE A 283 -22.44 -4.34 7.56
C ILE A 283 -21.43 -3.20 7.81
N HIS A 284 -21.74 -2.03 7.28
CA HIS A 284 -20.91 -0.83 7.38
C HIS A 284 -21.55 0.18 8.33
N PRO A 285 -20.77 0.94 9.12
CA PRO A 285 -21.32 1.97 10.02
C PRO A 285 -22.23 3.00 9.32
N ALA A 286 -21.93 3.34 8.07
CA ALA A 286 -22.79 4.22 7.27
C ALA A 286 -24.16 3.59 6.97
N LEU A 287 -24.22 2.28 6.67
CA LEU A 287 -25.48 1.55 6.46
C LEU A 287 -26.31 1.56 7.74
N ILE A 288 -25.70 1.27 8.90
CA ILE A 288 -26.38 1.24 10.20
C ILE A 288 -26.96 2.63 10.52
N ARG A 289 -26.18 3.68 10.30
CA ARG A 289 -26.62 5.06 10.55
C ARG A 289 -27.79 5.45 9.65
N GLU A 290 -27.71 5.19 8.36
CA GLU A 290 -28.75 5.55 7.39
C GLU A 290 -30.07 4.79 7.64
N LEU A 291 -29.98 3.51 7.99
CA LEU A 291 -31.13 2.72 8.41
C LEU A 291 -31.69 3.20 9.76
N GLY A 292 -30.84 3.59 10.69
CA GLY A 292 -31.25 4.15 11.99
C GLY A 292 -31.96 5.50 11.86
N GLU A 293 -31.54 6.37 10.95
CA GLU A 293 -32.20 7.64 10.64
C GLU A 293 -33.59 7.43 10.00
N MET A 294 -33.76 6.37 9.20
CA MET A 294 -35.01 6.07 8.52
C MET A 294 -36.04 5.32 9.38
N LEU A 295 -35.57 4.43 10.24
CA LEU A 295 -36.42 3.46 10.95
C LEU A 295 -36.46 3.70 12.47
N GLY A 296 -35.56 4.53 13.01
CA GLY A 296 -35.28 4.63 14.44
C GLY A 296 -34.22 3.63 14.87
N GLY A 297 -33.28 4.05 15.72
CA GLY A 297 -32.15 3.23 16.15
C GLY A 297 -32.56 1.93 16.86
N GLU A 298 -33.72 1.91 17.52
CA GLU A 298 -34.27 0.72 18.19
C GLU A 298 -34.72 -0.39 17.22
N ASN A 299 -34.92 -0.05 15.94
CA ASN A 299 -35.33 -0.99 14.90
C ASN A 299 -34.16 -1.54 14.06
N VAL A 300 -32.93 -1.11 14.37
CA VAL A 300 -31.69 -1.55 13.70
C VAL A 300 -30.70 -2.05 14.73
N VAL A 301 -30.57 -3.37 14.83
CA VAL A 301 -29.77 -4.03 15.87
C VAL A 301 -28.72 -4.93 15.26
N LEU A 302 -27.47 -4.71 15.63
CA LEU A 302 -26.35 -5.58 15.32
C LEU A 302 -26.19 -6.63 16.43
N LYS A 303 -26.24 -7.92 16.09
CA LYS A 303 -26.06 -9.04 17.02
C LYS A 303 -25.06 -10.04 16.47
#